data_e0a8cb59f1eef9079001a5bea3372db5
#
_entry.id   e0a8cb59f1eef9079001a5bea3372db5
#
_cell.length_a   1.000
_cell.length_b   1.000
_cell.length_c   1.000
_cell.angle_alpha   90.00
_cell.angle_beta   90.00
_cell.angle_gamma   90.00
#
_symmetry.space_group_name_H-M   'P 1'
#
loop_
_entity.id
_entity.type
_entity.pdbx_description
1 polymer ?
#
loop_
_entity_poly.entity_id
_entity_poly.type
_entity_poly.pdbx_seq_one_letter_code
_entity_poly.pdbx_strand_id
1 'polypeptide(L)'
;MKEFLNVLRRFVPPYKKYLVLSVIFNILSAVLNIFSFAALIPILQILFQTGEAKAATSLMAWDWGNVQDVLMNNLNYYVSQLIAQYGQTTTLLFIGLFLALTTALKTGAYFLSSATIIPIRTGVVRDIRNQLYQKITSLPLGFFSEERKGDIIARMSGDVQEIESSIMSSLDMLFKNPILIVVYFATLLFVSWQLTLFTIIFVPVFGWLMGIIGRRLKQKSIKAQALWSDTMSQVEETLGGLRIIKAFCAEEKMNKRFNKINTAYRNDIMRVNIRQSMAHPMSEFLGTVMIIIVLWFGGILVLNNQTITGPTFIYYMVILYSIIQPLKDFSKAGYNIPKGLASMERVDKILKAENTIKEAAHPKRLLSFEHQIEFKNVSFKYAEQWVLKDINLTIPKGKTIALVGQSGSGKSTLVDLIPRYYDVQEGEVLIDGINVKDLGIHDLRQLIGNVNQEAILFNDSFRNNISFGVDNATDDEIEEAARIANAYDFIMASEAEFDTNIGDRGGRLSGGQRQRVSIARAILKNPPILILDEATSALDTESERLVQDALERLMKTRTTVAIAHRLSTIKNADEICVIHEGRIVERGTHEDLLNIDGYYKKLHDMQQV
;
A
#
# COMPACT_ATOMS: atom_id res chain seq x y z
N MET A 1 19.43 -11.09 -2.42
CA MET A 1 20.03 -9.93 -3.15
C MET A 1 19.48 -9.78 -4.58
N LYS A 2 19.39 -10.86 -5.40
CA LYS A 2 18.80 -10.77 -6.76
C LYS A 2 17.36 -10.26 -6.79
N GLU A 3 16.48 -10.82 -5.98
CA GLU A 3 15.06 -10.40 -5.90
C GLU A 3 14.91 -8.94 -5.53
N PHE A 4 15.74 -8.49 -4.61
CA PHE A 4 15.75 -7.11 -4.17
C PHE A 4 16.21 -6.14 -5.27
N LEU A 5 17.27 -6.48 -6.00
CA LEU A 5 17.70 -5.70 -7.17
C LEU A 5 16.61 -5.61 -8.23
N ASN A 6 15.79 -6.66 -8.37
CA ASN A 6 14.62 -6.63 -9.26
C ASN A 6 13.57 -5.61 -8.81
N VAL A 7 13.32 -5.46 -7.49
CA VAL A 7 12.41 -4.43 -6.97
C VAL A 7 12.94 -3.02 -7.29
N LEU A 8 14.24 -2.78 -7.05
CA LEU A 8 14.86 -1.50 -7.41
C LEU A 8 14.80 -1.22 -8.91
N ARG A 9 15.11 -2.21 -9.75
CA ARG A 9 15.02 -2.07 -11.22
C ARG A 9 13.61 -1.80 -11.71
N ARG A 10 12.59 -2.25 -11.01
CA ARG A 10 11.19 -2.03 -11.36
C ARG A 10 10.72 -0.61 -11.04
N PHE A 11 11.10 -0.05 -9.88
CA PHE A 11 10.49 1.17 -9.36
C PHE A 11 11.40 2.39 -9.36
N VAL A 12 12.73 2.23 -9.36
CA VAL A 12 13.68 3.36 -9.27
C VAL A 12 13.99 4.05 -10.61
N PRO A 13 13.93 3.39 -11.78
CA PRO A 13 14.34 4.00 -13.06
C PRO A 13 13.69 5.34 -13.40
N PRO A 14 12.40 5.60 -13.12
CA PRO A 14 11.78 6.91 -13.37
C PRO A 14 12.47 8.04 -12.59
N TYR A 15 13.13 7.72 -11.48
CA TYR A 15 13.74 8.64 -10.53
C TYR A 15 15.26 8.71 -10.64
N LYS A 16 15.88 8.10 -11.67
CA LYS A 16 17.35 7.99 -11.81
C LYS A 16 18.10 9.31 -11.66
N LYS A 17 17.53 10.45 -12.13
CA LYS A 17 18.14 11.78 -12.00
C LYS A 17 18.37 12.18 -10.53
N TYR A 18 17.42 11.88 -9.66
CA TYR A 18 17.53 12.18 -8.23
C TYR A 18 18.54 11.27 -7.56
N LEU A 19 18.63 10.00 -7.97
CA LEU A 19 19.65 9.08 -7.47
C LEU A 19 21.07 9.56 -7.82
N VAL A 20 21.29 9.96 -9.08
CA VAL A 20 22.59 10.51 -9.53
C VAL A 20 22.97 11.76 -8.74
N LEU A 21 22.03 12.71 -8.60
CA LEU A 21 22.26 13.92 -7.80
C LEU A 21 22.59 13.60 -6.34
N SER A 22 21.87 12.65 -5.72
CA SER A 22 22.15 12.22 -4.34
C SER A 22 23.54 11.63 -4.21
N VAL A 23 23.98 10.81 -5.17
CA VAL A 23 25.34 10.25 -5.22
C VAL A 23 26.39 11.36 -5.31
N ILE A 24 26.21 12.34 -6.22
CA ILE A 24 27.13 13.47 -6.38
C ILE A 24 27.25 14.27 -5.08
N PHE A 25 26.12 14.65 -4.47
CA PHE A 25 26.12 15.39 -3.20
C PHE A 25 26.69 14.57 -2.05
N ASN A 26 26.51 13.25 -2.04
CA ASN A 26 27.10 12.37 -1.03
C ASN A 26 28.63 12.31 -1.16
N ILE A 27 29.15 12.19 -2.38
CA ILE A 27 30.60 12.25 -2.64
C ILE A 27 31.15 13.62 -2.20
N LEU A 28 30.50 14.70 -2.60
CA LEU A 28 30.91 16.06 -2.21
C LEU A 28 30.91 16.22 -0.69
N SER A 29 29.87 15.76 0.00
CA SER A 29 29.80 15.79 1.47
C SER A 29 30.91 14.96 2.12
N ALA A 30 31.21 13.77 1.58
CA ALA A 30 32.26 12.89 2.08
C ALA A 30 33.65 13.55 1.92
N VAL A 31 33.96 14.13 0.78
CA VAL A 31 35.19 14.84 0.51
C VAL A 31 35.34 16.07 1.43
N LEU A 32 34.31 16.91 1.51
CA LEU A 32 34.31 18.07 2.42
C LEU A 32 34.49 17.68 3.89
N ASN A 33 34.01 16.49 4.28
CA ASN A 33 34.18 15.97 5.63
C ASN A 33 35.68 15.67 5.93
N ILE A 34 36.39 15.11 4.94
CA ILE A 34 37.84 14.88 5.08
C ILE A 34 38.59 16.22 5.30
N PHE A 35 38.27 17.24 4.51
CA PHE A 35 38.90 18.58 4.65
C PHE A 35 38.55 19.22 5.99
N SER A 36 37.30 19.10 6.46
CA SER A 36 36.89 19.56 7.79
C SER A 36 37.73 18.91 8.90
N PHE A 37 37.98 17.61 8.82
CA PHE A 37 38.79 16.92 9.81
C PHE A 37 40.29 17.23 9.65
N ALA A 38 40.79 17.41 8.41
CA ALA A 38 42.17 17.78 8.18
C ALA A 38 42.56 19.13 8.80
N ALA A 39 41.61 20.06 8.93
CA ALA A 39 41.81 21.33 9.62
C ALA A 39 42.14 21.15 11.12
N LEU A 40 41.85 19.98 11.73
CA LEU A 40 42.28 19.70 13.10
C LEU A 40 43.79 19.59 13.25
N ILE A 41 44.50 19.16 12.22
CA ILE A 41 45.98 18.99 12.29
C ILE A 41 46.68 20.30 12.64
N PRO A 42 46.52 21.41 11.87
CA PRO A 42 47.17 22.67 12.19
C PRO A 42 46.63 23.29 13.50
N ILE A 43 45.36 23.10 13.84
CA ILE A 43 44.81 23.56 15.14
C ILE A 43 45.57 22.90 16.30
N LEU A 44 45.72 21.56 16.25
CA LEU A 44 46.44 20.83 17.29
C LEU A 44 47.95 21.18 17.34
N GLN A 45 48.57 21.39 16.18
CA GLN A 45 49.99 21.84 16.12
C GLN A 45 50.19 23.20 16.79
N ILE A 46 49.30 24.18 16.57
CA ILE A 46 49.38 25.50 17.19
C ILE A 46 49.10 25.41 18.70
N LEU A 47 48.07 24.70 19.13
CA LEU A 47 47.64 24.62 20.53
C LEU A 47 48.68 23.90 21.41
N PHE A 48 49.24 22.78 20.91
CA PHE A 48 50.13 21.97 21.71
C PHE A 48 51.60 22.33 21.52
N GLN A 49 51.92 23.37 20.71
CA GLN A 49 53.30 23.82 20.43
C GLN A 49 54.24 22.64 20.16
N THR A 50 53.71 21.58 19.54
CA THR A 50 54.54 20.43 19.19
C THR A 50 55.57 20.91 18.18
N GLY A 51 56.80 21.14 18.65
CA GLY A 51 57.90 21.88 18.04
C GLY A 51 58.46 21.36 16.73
N GLU A 52 57.72 20.55 16.03
CA GLU A 52 57.94 20.10 14.66
C GLU A 52 57.06 20.82 13.62
N ALA A 53 56.52 22.00 13.91
CA ALA A 53 56.39 22.97 12.84
C ALA A 53 57.85 23.31 12.39
N LYS A 54 58.57 22.37 11.77
CA LYS A 54 59.63 22.71 10.84
C LYS A 54 58.98 23.70 9.92
N ALA A 55 59.32 24.99 10.13
CA ALA A 55 58.82 26.06 9.26
C ALA A 55 59.16 25.58 7.85
N ALA A 56 58.12 25.11 7.13
CA ALA A 56 58.32 24.70 5.76
C ALA A 56 58.75 25.96 5.04
N THR A 57 60.03 26.03 4.70
CA THR A 57 60.69 27.24 4.18
C THR A 57 60.36 27.45 2.70
N SER A 58 59.83 26.42 2.03
CA SER A 58 59.44 26.48 0.62
C SER A 58 58.26 25.54 0.31
N LEU A 59 57.48 25.88 -0.70
CA LEU A 59 56.49 25.01 -1.27
C LEU A 59 57.16 23.84 -1.98
N MET A 60 56.69 22.62 -1.73
CA MET A 60 57.08 21.44 -2.49
C MET A 60 56.28 21.38 -3.80
N ALA A 61 56.99 21.14 -4.91
CA ALA A 61 56.37 20.85 -6.20
C ALA A 61 55.53 19.55 -6.11
N TRP A 62 54.51 19.44 -6.93
CA TRP A 62 53.65 18.26 -6.96
C TRP A 62 54.42 17.02 -7.39
N ASP A 63 54.48 16.00 -6.52
CA ASP A 63 55.09 14.70 -6.77
C ASP A 63 54.06 13.59 -6.46
N TRP A 64 53.70 12.84 -7.47
CA TRP A 64 52.78 11.70 -7.33
C TRP A 64 53.36 10.55 -6.50
N GLY A 65 54.67 10.44 -6.35
CA GLY A 65 55.33 9.45 -5.52
C GLY A 65 55.21 9.74 -4.03
N ASN A 66 55.13 11.03 -3.65
CA ASN A 66 55.17 11.50 -2.25
C ASN A 66 54.04 12.50 -1.96
N VAL A 67 52.83 12.22 -2.44
CA VAL A 67 51.67 13.13 -2.33
C VAL A 67 51.37 13.53 -0.89
N GLN A 68 51.56 12.61 0.08
CA GLN A 68 51.33 12.88 1.49
C GLN A 68 52.28 13.95 2.02
N ASP A 69 53.57 13.82 1.72
CA ASP A 69 54.60 14.76 2.19
C ASP A 69 54.41 16.13 1.52
N VAL A 70 54.08 16.17 0.24
CA VAL A 70 53.75 17.41 -0.50
C VAL A 70 52.58 18.14 0.12
N LEU A 71 51.46 17.43 0.40
CA LEU A 71 50.28 18.04 1.00
C LEU A 71 50.53 18.55 2.41
N MET A 72 51.20 17.75 3.24
CA MET A 72 51.53 18.15 4.62
C MET A 72 52.53 19.30 4.67
N ASN A 73 53.57 19.27 3.83
CA ASN A 73 54.55 20.36 3.74
C ASN A 73 53.87 21.67 3.27
N ASN A 74 53.05 21.61 2.24
CA ASN A 74 52.39 22.80 1.70
C ASN A 74 51.35 23.35 2.69
N LEU A 75 50.60 22.47 3.39
CA LEU A 75 49.72 22.90 4.48
C LEU A 75 50.49 23.62 5.59
N ASN A 76 51.59 23.02 6.06
CA ASN A 76 52.47 23.60 7.09
C ASN A 76 53.09 24.93 6.63
N TYR A 77 53.50 25.03 5.36
CA TYR A 77 54.00 26.28 4.78
C TYR A 77 52.98 27.42 4.86
N TYR A 78 51.74 27.21 4.37
CA TYR A 78 50.73 28.26 4.45
C TYR A 78 50.33 28.61 5.88
N VAL A 79 50.22 27.63 6.77
CA VAL A 79 49.96 27.88 8.21
C VAL A 79 51.11 28.67 8.85
N SER A 80 52.35 28.31 8.56
CA SER A 80 53.55 29.03 9.09
C SER A 80 53.59 30.47 8.58
N GLN A 81 53.27 30.74 7.31
CA GLN A 81 53.17 32.08 6.77
C GLN A 81 52.08 32.92 7.48
N LEU A 82 50.87 32.31 7.69
CA LEU A 82 49.80 32.98 8.41
C LEU A 82 50.19 33.31 9.85
N ILE A 83 50.87 32.40 10.53
CA ILE A 83 51.41 32.63 11.88
C ILE A 83 52.43 33.78 11.91
N ALA A 84 53.36 33.79 10.94
CA ALA A 84 54.40 34.82 10.85
C ALA A 84 53.80 36.21 10.55
N GLN A 85 52.73 36.27 9.74
CA GLN A 85 52.09 37.52 9.33
C GLN A 85 51.09 38.05 10.35
N TYR A 86 50.24 37.19 10.94
CA TYR A 86 49.08 37.60 11.76
C TYR A 86 49.18 37.12 13.22
N GLY A 87 50.14 36.32 13.58
CA GLY A 87 50.28 35.72 14.91
C GLY A 87 49.41 34.47 15.09
N GLN A 88 49.72 33.69 16.14
CA GLN A 88 49.05 32.40 16.43
C GLN A 88 47.55 32.51 16.67
N THR A 89 47.10 33.50 17.47
CA THR A 89 45.71 33.67 17.84
C THR A 89 44.82 34.01 16.62
N THR A 90 45.30 34.92 15.76
CA THR A 90 44.56 35.31 14.54
C THR A 90 44.54 34.17 13.52
N THR A 91 45.63 33.41 13.40
CA THR A 91 45.69 32.21 12.55
C THR A 91 44.68 31.15 13.00
N LEU A 92 44.55 30.91 14.32
CA LEU A 92 43.50 30.02 14.87
C LEU A 92 42.08 30.48 14.49
N LEU A 93 41.84 31.80 14.53
CA LEU A 93 40.54 32.35 14.10
C LEU A 93 40.29 32.07 12.60
N PHE A 94 41.29 32.28 11.73
CA PHE A 94 41.15 32.00 10.29
C PHE A 94 40.89 30.52 10.02
N ILE A 95 41.62 29.62 10.69
CA ILE A 95 41.41 28.16 10.55
C ILE A 95 40.00 27.78 11.10
N GLY A 96 39.59 28.39 12.20
CA GLY A 96 38.23 28.22 12.76
C GLY A 96 37.12 28.65 11.79
N LEU A 97 37.29 29.82 11.13
CA LEU A 97 36.35 30.29 10.09
C LEU A 97 36.35 29.37 8.87
N PHE A 98 37.52 28.89 8.45
CA PHE A 98 37.61 27.89 7.37
C PHE A 98 36.91 26.59 7.74
N LEU A 99 37.06 26.11 8.96
CA LEU A 99 36.37 24.94 9.50
C LEU A 99 34.87 25.15 9.55
N ALA A 100 34.41 26.31 9.96
CA ALA A 100 32.98 26.66 9.97
C ALA A 100 32.41 26.66 8.55
N LEU A 101 33.11 27.25 7.58
CA LEU A 101 32.69 27.31 6.18
C LEU A 101 32.65 25.91 5.55
N THR A 102 33.69 25.11 5.70
CA THR A 102 33.73 23.75 5.18
C THR A 102 32.70 22.85 5.82
N THR A 103 32.42 23.03 7.12
CA THR A 103 31.34 22.32 7.82
C THR A 103 29.96 22.73 7.31
N ALA A 104 29.73 24.02 7.05
CA ALA A 104 28.48 24.51 6.47
C ALA A 104 28.26 23.93 5.06
N LEU A 105 29.28 23.94 4.20
CA LEU A 105 29.23 23.36 2.86
C LEU A 105 29.02 21.83 2.91
N LYS A 106 29.72 21.13 3.78
CA LYS A 106 29.52 19.68 4.01
C LYS A 106 28.10 19.35 4.43
N THR A 107 27.59 20.10 5.42
CA THR A 107 26.24 19.87 5.96
C THR A 107 25.18 20.21 4.92
N GLY A 108 25.38 21.29 4.14
CA GLY A 108 24.54 21.63 2.99
C GLY A 108 24.53 20.54 1.92
N ALA A 109 25.69 20.01 1.54
CA ALA A 109 25.78 18.91 0.60
C ALA A 109 25.12 17.63 1.13
N TYR A 110 25.31 17.31 2.42
CA TYR A 110 24.63 16.19 3.08
C TYR A 110 23.11 16.35 3.07
N PHE A 111 22.62 17.55 3.39
CA PHE A 111 21.20 17.88 3.33
C PHE A 111 20.66 17.70 1.90
N LEU A 112 21.34 18.25 0.89
CA LEU A 112 20.93 18.11 -0.52
C LEU A 112 20.95 16.64 -0.96
N SER A 113 21.94 15.85 -0.55
CA SER A 113 21.95 14.40 -0.80
C SER A 113 20.72 13.71 -0.21
N SER A 114 20.36 14.04 1.03
CA SER A 114 19.20 13.47 1.70
C SER A 114 17.88 13.98 1.10
N ALA A 115 17.79 15.27 0.76
CA ALA A 115 16.61 15.86 0.15
C ALA A 115 16.31 15.30 -1.25
N THR A 116 17.35 15.00 -2.04
CA THR A 116 17.18 14.39 -3.37
C THR A 116 16.73 12.94 -3.35
N ILE A 117 16.82 12.25 -2.22
CA ILE A 117 16.25 10.89 -2.07
C ILE A 117 14.73 10.92 -1.79
N ILE A 118 14.20 12.01 -1.20
CA ILE A 118 12.78 12.12 -0.85
C ILE A 118 11.84 11.92 -2.05
N PRO A 119 12.08 12.52 -3.24
CA PRO A 119 11.26 12.27 -4.43
C PRO A 119 11.26 10.81 -4.89
N ILE A 120 12.36 10.07 -4.69
CA ILE A 120 12.41 8.62 -4.98
C ILE A 120 11.48 7.89 -4.03
N ARG A 121 11.60 8.18 -2.73
CA ARG A 121 10.80 7.57 -1.67
C ARG A 121 9.30 7.76 -1.90
N THR A 122 8.86 9.01 -2.00
CA THR A 122 7.44 9.36 -2.14
C THR A 122 6.87 8.94 -3.49
N GLY A 123 7.68 9.06 -4.56
CA GLY A 123 7.29 8.68 -5.90
C GLY A 123 7.07 7.18 -6.04
N VAL A 124 7.97 6.35 -5.55
CA VAL A 124 7.82 4.89 -5.58
C VAL A 124 6.57 4.44 -4.80
N VAL A 125 6.33 5.01 -3.62
CA VAL A 125 5.11 4.72 -2.83
C VAL A 125 3.85 5.06 -3.61
N ARG A 126 3.81 6.24 -4.23
CA ARG A 126 2.71 6.68 -5.09
C ARG A 126 2.49 5.68 -6.24
N ASP A 127 3.55 5.30 -6.93
CA ASP A 127 3.47 4.45 -8.12
C ASP A 127 2.98 3.02 -7.75
N ILE A 128 3.44 2.47 -6.63
CA ILE A 128 2.96 1.18 -6.12
C ILE A 128 1.47 1.26 -5.75
N ARG A 129 1.05 2.31 -5.03
CA ARG A 129 -0.35 2.50 -4.65
C ARG A 129 -1.25 2.67 -5.86
N ASN A 130 -0.83 3.45 -6.86
CA ASN A 130 -1.59 3.62 -8.10
C ASN A 130 -1.73 2.30 -8.86
N GLN A 131 -0.63 1.52 -9.00
CA GLN A 131 -0.69 0.20 -9.65
C GLN A 131 -1.60 -0.76 -8.90
N LEU A 132 -1.54 -0.78 -7.56
CA LEU A 132 -2.43 -1.59 -6.73
C LEU A 132 -3.89 -1.19 -6.93
N TYR A 133 -4.20 0.10 -6.86
CA TYR A 133 -5.56 0.61 -7.01
C TYR A 133 -6.14 0.28 -8.39
N GLN A 134 -5.38 0.55 -9.46
CA GLN A 134 -5.77 0.18 -10.82
C GLN A 134 -5.99 -1.33 -10.97
N LYS A 135 -5.11 -2.13 -10.36
CA LYS A 135 -5.26 -3.59 -10.39
C LYS A 135 -6.50 -4.05 -9.65
N ILE A 136 -6.75 -3.55 -8.44
CA ILE A 136 -7.94 -3.85 -7.64
C ILE A 136 -9.22 -3.55 -8.42
N THR A 137 -9.32 -2.38 -9.05
CA THR A 137 -10.50 -2.02 -9.83
C THR A 137 -10.69 -2.85 -11.11
N SER A 138 -9.63 -3.46 -11.62
CA SER A 138 -9.67 -4.32 -12.81
C SER A 138 -9.93 -5.80 -12.53
N LEU A 139 -9.78 -6.25 -11.29
CA LEU A 139 -9.96 -7.65 -10.90
C LEU A 139 -11.45 -8.03 -10.83
N PRO A 140 -11.82 -9.28 -11.16
CA PRO A 140 -13.19 -9.76 -11.11
C PRO A 140 -13.69 -9.89 -9.67
N LEU A 141 -15.02 -9.84 -9.48
CA LEU A 141 -15.66 -9.95 -8.16
C LEU A 141 -15.26 -11.21 -7.40
N GLY A 142 -15.04 -12.33 -8.09
CA GLY A 142 -14.62 -13.60 -7.49
C GLY A 142 -13.29 -13.52 -6.73
N PHE A 143 -12.39 -12.64 -7.13
CA PHE A 143 -11.15 -12.41 -6.39
C PHE A 143 -11.40 -11.87 -4.96
N PHE A 144 -12.38 -11.00 -4.82
CA PHE A 144 -12.69 -10.34 -3.55
C PHE A 144 -13.56 -11.19 -2.62
N SER A 145 -14.20 -12.25 -3.12
CA SER A 145 -14.91 -13.21 -2.28
C SER A 145 -13.94 -14.12 -1.51
N GLU A 146 -12.76 -14.38 -2.07
CA GLU A 146 -11.71 -15.20 -1.48
C GLU A 146 -10.78 -14.40 -0.57
N GLU A 147 -10.58 -13.12 -0.85
CA GLU A 147 -9.69 -12.24 -0.10
C GLU A 147 -10.48 -11.31 0.84
N ARG A 148 -10.07 -11.26 2.10
CA ARG A 148 -10.67 -10.35 3.08
C ARG A 148 -10.37 -8.90 2.73
N LYS A 149 -11.38 -8.03 2.69
CA LYS A 149 -11.22 -6.59 2.41
C LYS A 149 -10.15 -5.92 3.30
N GLY A 150 -10.13 -6.29 4.59
CA GLY A 150 -9.14 -5.80 5.54
C GLY A 150 -7.69 -6.17 5.17
N ASP A 151 -7.47 -7.35 4.57
CA ASP A 151 -6.16 -7.79 4.11
C ASP A 151 -5.64 -6.93 2.95
N ILE A 152 -6.52 -6.57 2.00
CA ILE A 152 -6.17 -5.65 0.90
C ILE A 152 -5.80 -4.26 1.43
N ILE A 153 -6.57 -3.72 2.38
CA ILE A 153 -6.28 -2.43 3.02
C ILE A 153 -4.94 -2.48 3.75
N ALA A 154 -4.67 -3.57 4.48
CA ALA A 154 -3.39 -3.78 5.17
C ALA A 154 -2.20 -3.82 4.20
N ARG A 155 -2.36 -4.43 3.02
CA ARG A 155 -1.33 -4.44 1.97
C ARG A 155 -1.11 -3.06 1.38
N MET A 156 -2.16 -2.28 1.12
CA MET A 156 -2.05 -0.92 0.58
C MET A 156 -1.44 0.09 1.57
N SER A 157 -1.59 -0.14 2.86
CA SER A 157 -1.07 0.75 3.91
C SER A 157 0.25 0.24 4.49
N GLY A 158 0.21 -0.86 5.24
CA GLY A 158 1.35 -1.39 6.01
C GLY A 158 2.45 -1.98 5.13
N ASP A 159 2.08 -2.86 4.17
CA ASP A 159 3.09 -3.50 3.32
C ASP A 159 3.81 -2.50 2.42
N VAL A 160 3.11 -1.51 1.87
CA VAL A 160 3.73 -0.45 1.07
C VAL A 160 4.72 0.37 1.90
N GLN A 161 4.42 0.63 3.18
CA GLN A 161 5.35 1.34 4.08
C GLN A 161 6.60 0.52 4.41
N GLU A 162 6.46 -0.79 4.55
CA GLU A 162 7.61 -1.69 4.74
C GLU A 162 8.49 -1.78 3.49
N ILE A 163 7.88 -1.81 2.30
CA ILE A 163 8.60 -1.74 1.01
C ILE A 163 9.34 -0.41 0.91
N GLU A 164 8.72 0.71 1.28
CA GLU A 164 9.36 2.03 1.34
C GLU A 164 10.62 2.01 2.20
N SER A 165 10.49 1.52 3.45
CA SER A 165 11.60 1.44 4.39
C SER A 165 12.73 0.53 3.89
N SER A 166 12.38 -0.54 3.20
CA SER A 166 13.32 -1.47 2.58
C SER A 166 14.07 -0.83 1.41
N ILE A 167 13.38 -0.13 0.52
CA ILE A 167 13.99 0.58 -0.62
C ILE A 167 14.98 1.63 -0.11
N MET A 168 14.60 2.42 0.91
CA MET A 168 15.47 3.44 1.49
C MET A 168 16.73 2.85 2.11
N SER A 169 16.56 1.84 2.97
CA SER A 169 17.70 1.13 3.57
C SER A 169 18.66 0.54 2.53
N SER A 170 18.13 0.22 1.38
CA SER A 170 18.89 -0.37 0.28
C SER A 170 19.62 0.66 -0.56
N LEU A 171 19.01 1.80 -0.82
CA LEU A 171 19.69 2.91 -1.48
C LEU A 171 20.86 3.40 -0.62
N ASP A 172 20.66 3.49 0.70
CA ASP A 172 21.74 3.80 1.64
C ASP A 172 22.85 2.73 1.60
N MET A 173 22.49 1.45 1.60
CA MET A 173 23.43 0.34 1.57
C MET A 173 24.21 0.23 0.25
N LEU A 174 23.57 0.50 -0.89
CA LEU A 174 24.19 0.31 -2.21
C LEU A 174 24.96 1.55 -2.70
N PHE A 175 24.52 2.74 -2.32
CA PHE A 175 25.08 4.00 -2.86
C PHE A 175 25.71 4.86 -1.79
N LYS A 176 25.02 5.19 -0.70
CA LYS A 176 25.52 6.14 0.29
C LYS A 176 26.66 5.56 1.13
N ASN A 177 26.44 4.44 1.79
CA ASN A 177 27.40 3.87 2.72
C ASN A 177 28.68 3.35 2.06
N PRO A 178 28.66 2.69 0.88
CA PRO A 178 29.89 2.28 0.21
C PRO A 178 30.77 3.47 -0.18
N ILE A 179 30.18 4.58 -0.65
CA ILE A 179 30.93 5.79 -0.97
C ILE A 179 31.66 6.32 0.27
N LEU A 180 30.94 6.46 1.39
CA LEU A 180 31.53 6.91 2.65
C LEU A 180 32.65 5.98 3.12
N ILE A 181 32.43 4.67 3.07
CA ILE A 181 33.41 3.67 3.48
C ILE A 181 34.64 3.75 2.57
N VAL A 182 34.46 3.78 1.24
CA VAL A 182 35.62 3.85 0.30
C VAL A 182 36.39 5.13 0.51
N VAL A 183 35.74 6.28 0.63
CA VAL A 183 36.39 7.58 0.85
C VAL A 183 37.15 7.60 2.17
N TYR A 184 36.56 7.11 3.27
CA TYR A 184 37.24 7.07 4.56
C TYR A 184 38.40 6.05 4.59
N PHE A 185 38.18 4.85 4.05
CA PHE A 185 39.30 3.87 3.96
C PHE A 185 40.44 4.33 3.07
N ALA A 186 40.15 4.96 1.94
CA ALA A 186 41.19 5.55 1.09
C ALA A 186 41.99 6.61 1.86
N THR A 187 41.31 7.44 2.65
CA THR A 187 41.95 8.45 3.49
C THR A 187 42.82 7.80 4.60
N LEU A 188 42.29 6.76 5.28
CA LEU A 188 43.04 6.04 6.30
C LEU A 188 44.30 5.37 5.72
N LEU A 189 44.18 4.73 4.54
CA LEU A 189 45.32 4.15 3.82
C LEU A 189 46.35 5.20 3.44
N PHE A 190 45.87 6.37 2.98
CA PHE A 190 46.74 7.49 2.64
C PHE A 190 47.48 8.04 3.86
N VAL A 191 46.84 8.12 5.03
CA VAL A 191 47.43 8.63 6.27
C VAL A 191 48.42 7.62 6.87
N SER A 192 48.05 6.34 6.95
CA SER A 192 48.93 5.27 7.42
C SER A 192 48.43 3.90 6.96
N TRP A 193 49.17 3.29 6.04
CA TRP A 193 48.87 1.95 5.56
C TRP A 193 49.04 0.87 6.64
N GLN A 194 50.02 1.05 7.55
CA GLN A 194 50.30 0.10 8.64
C GLN A 194 49.15 0.04 9.64
N LEU A 195 48.65 1.21 10.10
CA LEU A 195 47.50 1.30 11.00
C LEU A 195 46.25 0.78 10.34
N THR A 196 46.05 1.05 9.05
CA THR A 196 44.85 0.63 8.32
C THR A 196 44.84 -0.88 8.11
N LEU A 197 45.98 -1.49 7.76
CA LEU A 197 46.09 -2.95 7.65
C LEU A 197 45.76 -3.63 8.99
N PHE A 198 46.33 -3.09 10.09
CA PHE A 198 46.02 -3.56 11.44
C PHE A 198 44.51 -3.44 11.76
N THR A 199 43.90 -2.31 11.43
CA THR A 199 42.45 -2.06 11.66
C THR A 199 41.57 -3.01 10.87
N ILE A 200 41.92 -3.32 9.61
CA ILE A 200 41.15 -4.24 8.74
C ILE A 200 41.00 -5.63 9.36
N ILE A 201 42.00 -6.11 10.12
CA ILE A 201 41.93 -7.43 10.77
C ILE A 201 40.75 -7.52 11.77
N PHE A 202 40.38 -6.42 12.40
CA PHE A 202 39.28 -6.41 13.39
C PHE A 202 37.88 -6.26 12.78
N VAL A 203 37.73 -5.76 11.54
CA VAL A 203 36.46 -5.55 10.88
C VAL A 203 35.62 -6.83 10.75
N PRO A 204 36.19 -7.98 10.33
CA PRO A 204 35.43 -9.26 10.27
C PRO A 204 34.94 -9.73 11.63
N VAL A 205 35.75 -9.58 12.69
CA VAL A 205 35.37 -9.95 14.07
C VAL A 205 34.18 -9.12 14.52
N PHE A 206 34.21 -7.82 14.24
CA PHE A 206 33.12 -6.90 14.53
C PHE A 206 31.83 -7.30 13.79
N GLY A 207 31.91 -7.55 12.49
CA GLY A 207 30.78 -7.99 11.67
C GLY A 207 30.19 -9.31 12.13
N TRP A 208 31.01 -10.25 12.55
CA TRP A 208 30.56 -11.53 13.08
C TRP A 208 29.78 -11.39 14.41
N LEU A 209 30.31 -10.61 15.36
CA LEU A 209 29.63 -10.33 16.64
C LEU A 209 28.27 -9.65 16.43
N MET A 210 28.21 -8.62 15.56
CA MET A 210 26.96 -7.93 15.23
C MET A 210 25.96 -8.84 14.49
N GLY A 211 26.46 -9.74 13.65
CA GLY A 211 25.66 -10.74 12.94
C GLY A 211 24.93 -11.74 13.87
N ILE A 212 25.54 -12.09 15.01
CA ILE A 212 24.90 -12.96 16.03
C ILE A 212 23.68 -12.26 16.64
N ILE A 213 23.82 -10.97 16.97
CA ILE A 213 22.72 -10.18 17.56
C ILE A 213 21.56 -10.07 16.55
N GLY A 214 21.85 -9.79 15.29
CA GLY A 214 20.85 -9.63 14.22
C GLY A 214 20.03 -10.89 13.96
N ARG A 215 20.66 -12.08 13.93
CA ARG A 215 19.94 -13.36 13.68
C ARG A 215 18.94 -13.70 14.77
N ARG A 216 19.29 -13.51 16.03
CA ARG A 216 18.38 -13.77 17.17
C ARG A 216 17.21 -12.79 17.25
N LEU A 217 17.37 -11.58 16.75
CA LEU A 217 16.33 -10.57 16.69
C LEU A 217 15.23 -10.95 15.69
N LYS A 218 15.59 -11.45 14.50
CA LYS A 218 14.66 -11.83 13.42
C LYS A 218 13.59 -12.83 13.88
N GLN A 219 14.00 -13.91 14.56
CA GLN A 219 13.07 -14.96 14.98
C GLN A 219 12.00 -14.47 15.98
N LYS A 220 12.40 -13.60 16.92
CA LYS A 220 11.47 -13.05 17.93
C LYS A 220 10.53 -11.99 17.35
N SER A 221 10.99 -11.23 16.37
CA SER A 221 10.18 -10.23 15.67
C SER A 221 9.00 -10.86 14.94
N ILE A 222 9.19 -12.01 14.26
CA ILE A 222 8.11 -12.73 13.56
C ILE A 222 7.00 -13.13 14.54
N LYS A 223 7.35 -13.64 15.73
CA LYS A 223 6.36 -14.01 16.75
C LYS A 223 5.58 -12.82 17.28
N ALA A 224 6.26 -11.69 17.54
CA ALA A 224 5.60 -10.46 17.97
C ALA A 224 4.63 -9.94 16.88
N GLN A 225 4.98 -10.08 15.60
CA GLN A 225 4.12 -9.67 14.50
C GLN A 225 2.85 -10.52 14.37
N ALA A 226 2.93 -11.83 14.63
CA ALA A 226 1.76 -12.70 14.67
C ALA A 226 0.80 -12.27 15.80
N LEU A 227 1.31 -12.03 17.01
CA LEU A 227 0.50 -11.53 18.14
C LEU A 227 -0.11 -10.15 17.89
N TRP A 228 0.55 -9.28 17.13
CA TRP A 228 -0.04 -8.01 16.70
C TRP A 228 -1.23 -8.23 15.78
N SER A 229 -1.11 -9.16 14.81
CA SER A 229 -2.21 -9.53 13.93
C SER A 229 -3.40 -10.06 14.70
N ASP A 230 -3.16 -10.94 15.70
CA ASP A 230 -4.22 -11.49 16.58
C ASP A 230 -4.90 -10.37 17.38
N THR A 231 -4.12 -9.36 17.84
CA THR A 231 -4.65 -8.20 18.57
C THR A 231 -5.57 -7.37 17.66
N MET A 232 -5.16 -7.12 16.40
CA MET A 232 -5.97 -6.37 15.44
C MET A 232 -7.24 -7.14 15.04
N SER A 233 -7.16 -8.44 14.82
CA SER A 233 -8.34 -9.28 14.55
C SER A 233 -9.34 -9.24 15.72
N GLN A 234 -8.85 -9.21 16.97
CA GLN A 234 -9.73 -9.08 18.14
C GLN A 234 -10.41 -7.70 18.19
N VAL A 235 -9.74 -6.61 17.79
CA VAL A 235 -10.35 -5.27 17.68
C VAL A 235 -11.43 -5.26 16.60
N GLU A 236 -11.13 -5.81 15.41
CA GLU A 236 -12.07 -5.91 14.29
C GLU A 236 -13.34 -6.71 14.69
N GLU A 237 -13.16 -7.88 15.31
CA GLU A 237 -14.25 -8.70 15.84
C GLU A 237 -15.11 -7.93 16.87
N THR A 238 -14.44 -7.19 17.77
CA THR A 238 -15.12 -6.38 18.80
C THR A 238 -15.94 -5.25 18.18
N LEU A 239 -15.36 -4.50 17.24
CA LEU A 239 -16.06 -3.40 16.57
C LEU A 239 -17.24 -3.89 15.72
N GLY A 240 -17.07 -5.01 14.99
CA GLY A 240 -18.15 -5.64 14.23
C GLY A 240 -19.27 -6.17 15.11
N GLY A 241 -18.95 -6.67 16.30
CA GLY A 241 -19.89 -7.24 17.27
C GLY A 241 -20.33 -6.29 18.39
N LEU A 242 -20.02 -4.99 18.32
CA LEU A 242 -20.21 -4.05 19.45
C LEU A 242 -21.65 -4.00 19.96
N ARG A 243 -22.65 -4.03 19.06
CA ARG A 243 -24.08 -4.06 19.42
C ARG A 243 -24.43 -5.29 20.25
N ILE A 244 -23.89 -6.45 19.89
CA ILE A 244 -24.11 -7.72 20.61
C ILE A 244 -23.42 -7.68 21.97
N ILE A 245 -22.17 -7.20 22.02
CA ILE A 245 -21.42 -7.05 23.28
C ILE A 245 -22.21 -6.18 24.27
N LYS A 246 -22.77 -5.05 23.79
CA LYS A 246 -23.62 -4.16 24.61
C LYS A 246 -24.93 -4.82 25.02
N ALA A 247 -25.62 -5.49 24.09
CA ALA A 247 -26.89 -6.15 24.39
C ALA A 247 -26.76 -7.26 25.44
N PHE A 248 -25.64 -7.97 25.48
CA PHE A 248 -25.36 -9.06 26.42
C PHE A 248 -24.49 -8.65 27.62
N CYS A 249 -24.19 -7.35 27.79
CA CYS A 249 -23.33 -6.83 28.87
C CYS A 249 -22.00 -7.59 28.96
N ALA A 250 -21.41 -7.92 27.81
CA ALA A 250 -20.23 -8.79 27.72
C ALA A 250 -18.89 -8.02 27.67
N GLU A 251 -18.88 -6.73 28.01
CA GLU A 251 -17.69 -5.85 27.94
C GLU A 251 -16.53 -6.40 28.78
N GLU A 252 -16.82 -6.85 29.99
CA GLU A 252 -15.77 -7.37 30.88
C GLU A 252 -15.11 -8.64 30.33
N LYS A 253 -15.91 -9.53 29.71
CA LYS A 253 -15.41 -10.75 29.06
C LYS A 253 -14.50 -10.41 27.88
N MET A 254 -14.89 -9.44 27.05
CA MET A 254 -14.11 -9.00 25.89
C MET A 254 -12.84 -8.28 26.35
N ASN A 255 -12.91 -7.43 27.37
CA ASN A 255 -11.74 -6.78 27.97
C ASN A 255 -10.73 -7.78 28.53
N LYS A 256 -11.18 -8.82 29.23
CA LYS A 256 -10.28 -9.88 29.71
C LYS A 256 -9.59 -10.62 28.57
N ARG A 257 -10.34 -10.93 27.48
CA ARG A 257 -9.81 -11.59 26.28
C ARG A 257 -8.76 -10.72 25.60
N PHE A 258 -9.08 -9.44 25.36
CA PHE A 258 -8.17 -8.48 24.76
C PHE A 258 -6.91 -8.28 25.60
N ASN A 259 -7.05 -8.07 26.92
CA ASN A 259 -5.93 -7.88 27.84
C ASN A 259 -4.96 -9.08 27.84
N LYS A 260 -5.47 -10.31 27.73
CA LYS A 260 -4.63 -11.52 27.65
C LYS A 260 -3.75 -11.49 26.38
N ILE A 261 -4.32 -11.20 25.21
CA ILE A 261 -3.60 -11.16 23.94
C ILE A 261 -2.63 -9.98 23.92
N ASN A 262 -3.09 -8.79 24.32
CA ASN A 262 -2.29 -7.57 24.36
C ASN A 262 -1.11 -7.66 25.34
N THR A 263 -1.30 -8.35 26.48
CA THR A 263 -0.20 -8.61 27.43
C THR A 263 0.83 -9.58 26.84
N ALA A 264 0.40 -10.60 26.12
CA ALA A 264 1.32 -11.50 25.42
C ALA A 264 2.12 -10.74 24.35
N TYR A 265 1.46 -9.91 23.55
CA TYR A 265 2.11 -9.03 22.57
C TYR A 265 3.12 -8.09 23.23
N ARG A 266 2.70 -7.38 24.31
CA ARG A 266 3.60 -6.49 25.07
C ARG A 266 4.87 -7.20 25.52
N ASN A 267 4.74 -8.41 26.07
CA ASN A 267 5.88 -9.15 26.59
C ASN A 267 6.87 -9.55 25.47
N ASP A 268 6.37 -9.97 24.32
CA ASP A 268 7.23 -10.37 23.21
C ASP A 268 7.82 -9.14 22.49
N ILE A 269 7.05 -8.05 22.26
CA ILE A 269 7.58 -6.82 21.65
C ILE A 269 8.59 -6.12 22.58
N MET A 270 8.39 -6.16 23.89
CA MET A 270 9.36 -5.65 24.87
C MET A 270 10.69 -6.37 24.75
N ARG A 271 10.69 -7.70 24.62
CA ARG A 271 11.92 -8.49 24.43
C ARG A 271 12.60 -8.18 23.10
N VAL A 272 11.82 -7.92 22.03
CA VAL A 272 12.34 -7.50 20.72
C VAL A 272 13.00 -6.13 20.85
N ASN A 273 12.29 -5.15 21.44
CA ASN A 273 12.78 -3.78 21.57
C ASN A 273 14.01 -3.67 22.47
N ILE A 274 14.06 -4.41 23.58
CA ILE A 274 15.27 -4.46 24.45
C ILE A 274 16.47 -4.95 23.64
N ARG A 275 16.32 -6.02 22.86
CA ARG A 275 17.43 -6.54 22.03
C ARG A 275 17.81 -5.60 20.89
N GLN A 276 16.85 -4.94 20.30
CA GLN A 276 17.10 -3.92 19.27
C GLN A 276 17.86 -2.72 19.86
N SER A 277 17.44 -2.27 21.05
CA SER A 277 18.11 -1.18 21.78
C SER A 277 19.52 -1.55 22.23
N MET A 278 19.80 -2.82 22.50
CA MET A 278 21.18 -3.29 22.82
C MET A 278 22.14 -3.19 21.63
N ALA A 279 21.65 -3.18 20.38
CA ALA A 279 22.50 -3.15 19.20
C ALA A 279 23.36 -1.88 19.14
N HIS A 280 22.82 -0.73 19.54
CA HIS A 280 23.53 0.55 19.53
C HIS A 280 24.63 0.59 20.60
N PRO A 281 24.36 0.39 21.91
CA PRO A 281 25.40 0.38 22.95
C PRO A 281 26.49 -0.68 22.70
N MET A 282 26.08 -1.88 22.23
CA MET A 282 27.04 -2.95 21.93
C MET A 282 27.98 -2.56 20.78
N SER A 283 27.44 -1.92 19.71
CA SER A 283 28.28 -1.45 18.61
C SER A 283 29.19 -0.30 19.04
N GLU A 284 28.73 0.56 19.94
CA GLU A 284 29.54 1.65 20.51
C GLU A 284 30.66 1.10 21.40
N PHE A 285 30.35 0.17 22.29
CA PHE A 285 31.34 -0.52 23.12
C PHE A 285 32.40 -1.22 22.29
N LEU A 286 32.00 -2.02 21.29
CA LEU A 286 32.94 -2.70 20.41
C LEU A 286 33.76 -1.70 19.59
N GLY A 287 33.13 -0.60 19.12
CA GLY A 287 33.84 0.49 18.44
C GLY A 287 34.89 1.16 19.35
N THR A 288 34.54 1.39 20.62
CA THR A 288 35.49 1.95 21.60
C THR A 288 36.62 0.99 21.89
N VAL A 289 36.36 -0.32 22.04
CA VAL A 289 37.41 -1.33 22.20
C VAL A 289 38.36 -1.32 20.99
N MET A 290 37.84 -1.25 19.78
CA MET A 290 38.66 -1.13 18.56
C MET A 290 39.52 0.14 18.58
N ILE A 291 38.94 1.27 18.97
CA ILE A 291 39.66 2.54 19.10
C ILE A 291 40.80 2.42 20.12
N ILE A 292 40.59 1.80 21.28
CA ILE A 292 41.62 1.58 22.31
C ILE A 292 42.76 0.70 21.79
N ILE A 293 42.42 -0.37 21.05
CA ILE A 293 43.43 -1.26 20.45
C ILE A 293 44.30 -0.51 19.43
N VAL A 294 43.62 0.28 18.55
CA VAL A 294 44.31 1.09 17.54
C VAL A 294 45.13 2.23 18.20
N LEU A 295 44.59 2.81 19.29
CA LEU A 295 45.27 3.84 20.06
C LEU A 295 46.57 3.29 20.71
N TRP A 296 46.52 2.07 21.25
CA TRP A 296 47.71 1.42 21.82
C TRP A 296 48.78 1.16 20.75
N PHE A 297 48.41 0.52 19.64
CA PHE A 297 49.35 0.21 18.55
C PHE A 297 49.86 1.48 17.86
N GLY A 298 48.97 2.41 17.52
CA GLY A 298 49.36 3.69 16.90
C GLY A 298 50.16 4.60 17.85
N GLY A 299 49.86 4.57 19.14
CA GLY A 299 50.64 5.27 20.16
C GLY A 299 52.08 4.80 20.21
N ILE A 300 52.37 3.50 20.06
CA ILE A 300 53.73 2.98 19.95
C ILE A 300 54.43 3.56 18.72
N LEU A 301 53.74 3.64 17.57
CA LEU A 301 54.31 4.21 16.34
C LEU A 301 54.63 5.71 16.48
N VAL A 302 53.77 6.47 17.17
CA VAL A 302 53.97 7.91 17.44
C VAL A 302 55.13 8.14 18.43
N LEU A 303 55.14 7.40 19.56
CA LEU A 303 56.14 7.56 20.61
C LEU A 303 57.56 7.17 20.15
N ASN A 304 57.67 6.22 19.23
CA ASN A 304 58.93 5.80 18.66
C ASN A 304 59.39 6.66 17.45
N ASN A 305 58.68 7.77 17.15
CA ASN A 305 58.94 8.68 16.02
C ASN A 305 59.10 7.97 14.67
N GLN A 306 58.38 6.84 14.44
CA GLN A 306 58.66 5.98 13.31
C GLN A 306 57.96 6.38 12.01
N THR A 307 56.69 6.88 12.05
CA THR A 307 55.97 7.12 10.80
C THR A 307 54.86 8.17 10.87
N ILE A 308 54.35 8.55 12.07
CA ILE A 308 53.18 9.41 12.20
C ILE A 308 53.37 10.42 13.34
N THR A 309 52.93 11.69 13.10
CA THR A 309 52.93 12.73 14.15
C THR A 309 51.64 12.62 15.01
N GLY A 310 51.72 13.13 16.25
CA GLY A 310 50.54 13.11 17.17
C GLY A 310 49.26 13.72 16.57
N PRO A 311 49.29 14.93 15.98
CA PRO A 311 48.15 15.54 15.34
C PRO A 311 47.58 14.71 14.18
N THR A 312 48.41 14.10 13.34
CA THR A 312 47.99 13.22 12.24
C THR A 312 47.38 11.93 12.77
N PHE A 313 47.88 11.40 13.88
CA PHE A 313 47.28 10.24 14.54
C PHE A 313 45.88 10.55 15.10
N ILE A 314 45.66 11.72 15.72
CA ILE A 314 44.34 12.15 16.17
C ILE A 314 43.39 12.28 14.98
N TYR A 315 43.82 12.86 13.88
CA TYR A 315 43.05 12.91 12.63
C TYR A 315 42.65 11.51 12.13
N TYR A 316 43.59 10.55 12.12
CA TYR A 316 43.34 9.15 11.79
C TYR A 316 42.23 8.56 12.66
N MET A 317 42.29 8.78 13.99
CA MET A 317 41.31 8.27 14.94
C MET A 317 39.90 8.86 14.71
N VAL A 318 39.79 10.13 14.36
CA VAL A 318 38.51 10.79 14.06
C VAL A 318 37.87 10.20 12.80
N ILE A 319 38.67 9.94 11.74
CA ILE A 319 38.16 9.29 10.53
C ILE A 319 37.75 7.85 10.82
N LEU A 320 38.55 7.10 11.57
CA LEU A 320 38.24 5.73 11.96
C LEU A 320 36.92 5.65 12.72
N TYR A 321 36.68 6.57 13.67
CA TYR A 321 35.42 6.68 14.38
C TYR A 321 34.26 6.93 13.43
N SER A 322 34.45 7.76 12.40
CA SER A 322 33.41 8.11 11.42
C SER A 322 32.96 6.93 10.55
N ILE A 323 33.77 5.85 10.42
CA ILE A 323 33.38 4.63 9.68
C ILE A 323 32.33 3.80 10.44
N ILE A 324 32.24 3.94 11.76
CA ILE A 324 31.34 3.13 12.59
C ILE A 324 29.89 3.34 12.15
N GLN A 325 29.49 4.56 11.81
CA GLN A 325 28.10 4.85 11.43
C GLN A 325 27.67 4.17 10.12
N PRO A 326 28.39 4.27 9.00
CA PRO A 326 28.08 3.51 7.79
C PRO A 326 27.99 1.99 8.02
N LEU A 327 28.85 1.43 8.87
CA LEU A 327 28.82 0.00 9.21
C LEU A 327 27.55 -0.39 9.99
N LYS A 328 27.08 0.46 10.91
CA LYS A 328 25.78 0.26 11.61
C LYS A 328 24.61 0.25 10.64
N ASP A 329 24.63 1.13 9.64
CA ASP A 329 23.55 1.22 8.65
C ASP A 329 23.45 -0.03 7.76
N PHE A 330 24.55 -0.74 7.50
CA PHE A 330 24.52 -2.06 6.86
C PHE A 330 23.73 -3.10 7.68
N SER A 331 23.90 -3.10 8.99
CA SER A 331 23.14 -4.01 9.87
C SER A 331 21.65 -3.71 9.84
N LYS A 332 21.28 -2.42 9.80
CA LYS A 332 19.89 -1.97 9.66
C LYS A 332 19.28 -2.40 8.33
N ALA A 333 20.03 -2.26 7.24
CA ALA A 333 19.60 -2.73 5.92
C ALA A 333 19.39 -4.25 5.89
N GLY A 334 20.27 -5.02 6.55
CA GLY A 334 20.14 -6.46 6.69
C GLY A 334 18.82 -6.92 7.36
N TYR A 335 18.19 -6.07 8.16
CA TYR A 335 16.87 -6.30 8.76
C TYR A 335 15.71 -5.82 7.86
N ASN A 336 15.82 -4.60 7.34
CA ASN A 336 14.73 -3.97 6.59
C ASN A 336 14.50 -4.60 5.21
N ILE A 337 15.57 -5.01 4.52
CA ILE A 337 15.47 -5.59 3.17
C ILE A 337 14.63 -6.87 3.15
N PRO A 338 14.88 -7.91 3.97
CA PRO A 338 14.06 -9.11 4.00
C PRO A 338 12.60 -8.84 4.35
N LYS A 339 12.34 -7.87 5.25
CA LYS A 339 10.99 -7.48 5.65
C LYS A 339 10.23 -6.86 4.48
N GLY A 340 10.86 -5.93 3.77
CA GLY A 340 10.28 -5.31 2.59
C GLY A 340 10.08 -6.28 1.42
N LEU A 341 10.97 -7.28 1.26
CA LEU A 341 10.78 -8.34 0.25
C LEU A 341 9.55 -9.20 0.56
N ALA A 342 9.34 -9.59 1.81
CA ALA A 342 8.14 -10.33 2.22
C ALA A 342 6.87 -9.51 2.00
N SER A 343 6.89 -8.21 2.25
CA SER A 343 5.79 -7.29 1.97
C SER A 343 5.56 -7.15 0.45
N MET A 344 6.64 -7.07 -0.34
CA MET A 344 6.53 -7.02 -1.81
C MET A 344 5.92 -8.31 -2.38
N GLU A 345 6.24 -9.47 -1.84
CA GLU A 345 5.63 -10.74 -2.24
C GLU A 345 4.11 -10.73 -2.01
N ARG A 346 3.64 -10.19 -0.87
CA ARG A 346 2.20 -10.04 -0.61
C ARG A 346 1.53 -9.04 -1.55
N VAL A 347 2.17 -7.92 -1.82
CA VAL A 347 1.72 -6.93 -2.81
C VAL A 347 1.69 -7.53 -4.21
N ASP A 348 2.70 -8.29 -4.59
CA ASP A 348 2.80 -8.96 -5.90
C ASP A 348 1.69 -10.01 -6.10
N LYS A 349 1.15 -10.62 -5.04
CA LYS A 349 -0.03 -11.50 -5.16
C LYS A 349 -1.23 -10.77 -5.76
N ILE A 350 -1.43 -9.50 -5.41
CA ILE A 350 -2.49 -8.67 -6.02
C ILE A 350 -2.07 -8.23 -7.42
N LEU A 351 -0.86 -7.67 -7.58
CA LEU A 351 -0.42 -7.10 -8.86
C LEU A 351 -0.32 -8.14 -9.98
N LYS A 352 0.03 -9.38 -9.63
CA LYS A 352 0.16 -10.51 -10.57
C LYS A 352 -1.10 -11.38 -10.64
N ALA A 353 -2.15 -11.08 -9.84
CA ALA A 353 -3.40 -11.82 -9.89
C ALA A 353 -3.95 -11.79 -11.31
N GLU A 354 -4.32 -12.95 -11.83
CA GLU A 354 -4.91 -13.04 -13.16
C GLU A 354 -6.37 -12.57 -13.12
N ASN A 355 -6.75 -11.77 -14.12
CA ASN A 355 -8.16 -11.50 -14.35
C ASN A 355 -8.76 -12.74 -15.04
N THR A 356 -9.61 -13.45 -14.31
CA THR A 356 -10.29 -14.65 -14.86
C THR A 356 -11.33 -14.27 -15.91
N ILE A 357 -11.87 -13.04 -15.86
CA ILE A 357 -12.81 -12.51 -16.84
C ILE A 357 -12.01 -11.76 -17.90
N LYS A 358 -11.60 -12.46 -18.95
CA LYS A 358 -10.82 -11.88 -20.05
C LYS A 358 -11.75 -11.37 -21.16
N GLU A 359 -11.46 -10.19 -21.67
CA GLU A 359 -12.13 -9.68 -22.85
C GLU A 359 -11.75 -10.53 -24.08
N ALA A 360 -12.68 -10.74 -25.00
CA ALA A 360 -12.40 -11.45 -26.23
C ALA A 360 -11.34 -10.70 -27.05
N ALA A 361 -10.50 -11.43 -27.81
CA ALA A 361 -9.47 -10.81 -28.64
C ALA A 361 -10.05 -9.84 -29.68
N HIS A 362 -11.26 -10.13 -30.17
CA HIS A 362 -12.05 -9.29 -31.07
C HIS A 362 -13.48 -9.18 -30.51
N PRO A 363 -13.72 -8.30 -29.53
CA PRO A 363 -15.02 -8.21 -28.87
C PRO A 363 -16.07 -7.70 -29.86
N LYS A 364 -17.20 -8.41 -29.92
CA LYS A 364 -18.37 -7.96 -30.67
C LYS A 364 -19.00 -6.80 -29.92
N ARG A 365 -19.43 -5.78 -30.68
CA ARG A 365 -20.18 -4.65 -30.11
C ARG A 365 -21.66 -4.94 -30.09
N LEU A 366 -22.30 -4.62 -28.98
CA LEU A 366 -23.74 -4.66 -28.83
C LEU A 366 -24.19 -3.29 -28.30
N LEU A 367 -24.69 -2.46 -29.21
CA LEU A 367 -25.07 -1.06 -28.89
C LEU A 367 -26.54 -0.96 -28.42
N SER A 368 -27.39 -1.94 -28.75
CA SER A 368 -28.79 -2.01 -28.35
C SER A 368 -29.15 -3.45 -28.03
N PHE A 369 -30.19 -3.61 -27.21
CA PHE A 369 -30.79 -4.90 -26.91
C PHE A 369 -32.13 -5.02 -27.63
N GLU A 370 -32.28 -6.02 -28.52
CA GLU A 370 -33.41 -6.08 -29.45
C GLU A 370 -34.33 -7.28 -29.27
N HIS A 371 -33.86 -8.43 -28.80
CA HIS A 371 -34.62 -9.66 -28.78
C HIS A 371 -34.79 -10.31 -27.40
N GLN A 372 -33.73 -10.92 -26.86
CA GLN A 372 -33.84 -11.74 -25.65
C GLN A 372 -32.50 -12.05 -24.99
N ILE A 373 -32.58 -12.47 -23.71
CA ILE A 373 -31.47 -13.06 -22.96
C ILE A 373 -31.76 -14.57 -22.89
N GLU A 374 -30.76 -15.41 -23.16
CA GLU A 374 -30.89 -16.87 -23.12
C GLU A 374 -29.83 -17.51 -22.25
N PHE A 375 -30.22 -18.42 -21.39
CA PHE A 375 -29.37 -19.37 -20.70
C PHE A 375 -29.56 -20.74 -21.36
N LYS A 376 -28.47 -21.34 -21.90
CA LYS A 376 -28.52 -22.65 -22.55
C LYS A 376 -27.65 -23.63 -21.80
N ASN A 377 -28.26 -24.59 -21.13
CA ASN A 377 -27.64 -25.65 -20.33
C ASN A 377 -26.57 -25.12 -19.36
N VAL A 378 -26.88 -24.01 -18.69
CA VAL A 378 -25.89 -23.30 -17.86
C VAL A 378 -25.71 -24.02 -16.53
N SER A 379 -24.47 -24.42 -16.25
CA SER A 379 -24.03 -24.88 -14.94
C SER A 379 -22.89 -24.00 -14.42
N PHE A 380 -22.96 -23.64 -13.13
CA PHE A 380 -22.00 -22.75 -12.50
C PHE A 380 -21.64 -23.22 -11.09
N LYS A 381 -20.36 -23.10 -10.74
CA LYS A 381 -19.82 -23.36 -9.39
C LYS A 381 -18.92 -22.24 -8.89
N TYR A 382 -18.97 -21.99 -7.58
CA TYR A 382 -17.91 -21.27 -6.87
C TYR A 382 -16.90 -22.29 -6.38
N ALA A 383 -15.63 -22.13 -6.77
CA ALA A 383 -14.58 -23.08 -6.48
C ALA A 383 -15.02 -24.52 -6.84
N GLU A 384 -15.21 -25.41 -5.86
CA GLU A 384 -15.63 -26.80 -6.09
C GLU A 384 -17.11 -27.09 -5.89
N GLN A 385 -17.89 -26.12 -5.42
CA GLN A 385 -19.32 -26.31 -5.10
C GLN A 385 -20.23 -25.83 -6.23
N TRP A 386 -20.99 -26.77 -6.84
CA TRP A 386 -22.01 -26.46 -7.84
C TRP A 386 -23.18 -25.71 -7.22
N VAL A 387 -23.50 -24.52 -7.78
CA VAL A 387 -24.60 -23.66 -7.34
C VAL A 387 -25.74 -23.65 -8.35
N LEU A 388 -25.43 -23.65 -9.64
CA LEU A 388 -26.41 -23.77 -10.72
C LEU A 388 -26.15 -25.02 -11.52
N LYS A 389 -27.19 -25.71 -11.96
CA LYS A 389 -27.13 -26.99 -12.66
C LYS A 389 -28.17 -27.02 -13.78
N ASP A 390 -27.70 -27.09 -15.03
CA ASP A 390 -28.54 -27.26 -16.23
C ASP A 390 -29.67 -26.22 -16.32
N ILE A 391 -29.33 -24.96 -16.15
CA ILE A 391 -30.30 -23.86 -16.26
C ILE A 391 -30.60 -23.59 -17.74
N ASN A 392 -31.89 -23.66 -18.08
CA ASN A 392 -32.43 -23.30 -19.38
C ASN A 392 -33.52 -22.23 -19.18
N LEU A 393 -33.25 -20.98 -19.61
CA LEU A 393 -34.16 -19.85 -19.40
C LEU A 393 -34.06 -18.88 -20.58
N THR A 394 -35.21 -18.43 -21.10
CA THR A 394 -35.28 -17.38 -22.12
C THR A 394 -36.07 -16.22 -21.55
N ILE A 395 -35.54 -15.01 -21.68
CA ILE A 395 -36.10 -13.76 -21.19
C ILE A 395 -36.31 -12.84 -22.38
N PRO A 396 -37.53 -12.75 -22.93
CA PRO A 396 -37.84 -11.90 -24.09
C PRO A 396 -37.74 -10.42 -23.74
N LYS A 397 -37.40 -9.57 -24.72
CA LYS A 397 -37.38 -8.11 -24.58
C LYS A 397 -38.71 -7.59 -24.06
N GLY A 398 -38.67 -6.67 -23.09
CA GLY A 398 -39.84 -6.03 -22.48
C GLY A 398 -40.62 -6.91 -21.49
N LYS A 399 -40.12 -8.11 -21.18
CA LYS A 399 -40.74 -9.00 -20.20
C LYS A 399 -40.08 -8.93 -18.84
N THR A 400 -40.88 -9.15 -17.80
CA THR A 400 -40.43 -9.25 -16.41
C THR A 400 -40.43 -10.70 -15.96
N ILE A 401 -39.26 -11.23 -15.60
CA ILE A 401 -39.10 -12.55 -15.03
C ILE A 401 -38.82 -12.44 -13.54
N ALA A 402 -39.64 -13.08 -12.69
CA ALA A 402 -39.38 -13.16 -11.25
C ALA A 402 -38.70 -14.48 -10.88
N LEU A 403 -37.57 -14.39 -10.19
CA LEU A 403 -36.85 -15.55 -9.64
C LEU A 403 -37.25 -15.73 -8.17
N VAL A 404 -37.79 -16.90 -7.84
CA VAL A 404 -38.29 -17.24 -6.51
C VAL A 404 -37.62 -18.51 -6.02
N GLY A 405 -37.44 -18.66 -4.72
CA GLY A 405 -36.82 -19.84 -4.13
C GLY A 405 -36.20 -19.56 -2.76
N GLN A 406 -35.81 -20.60 -2.04
CA GLN A 406 -35.22 -20.49 -0.72
C GLN A 406 -33.88 -19.70 -0.78
N SER A 407 -33.45 -19.17 0.37
CA SER A 407 -32.11 -18.56 0.47
C SER A 407 -31.03 -19.59 0.11
N GLY A 408 -30.03 -19.18 -0.68
CA GLY A 408 -28.96 -20.09 -1.15
C GLY A 408 -29.33 -20.96 -2.34
N SER A 409 -30.54 -20.84 -2.93
CA SER A 409 -30.95 -21.67 -4.11
C SER A 409 -30.24 -21.31 -5.42
N GLY A 410 -29.47 -20.19 -5.49
CA GLY A 410 -28.72 -19.76 -6.67
C GLY A 410 -29.30 -18.56 -7.42
N LYS A 411 -30.33 -17.88 -6.90
CA LYS A 411 -30.98 -16.72 -7.56
C LYS A 411 -30.02 -15.58 -7.89
N SER A 412 -29.29 -15.08 -6.89
CA SER A 412 -28.32 -13.99 -7.08
C SER A 412 -27.16 -14.42 -7.99
N THR A 413 -26.73 -15.67 -7.88
CA THR A 413 -25.72 -16.23 -8.79
C THR A 413 -26.19 -16.23 -10.24
N LEU A 414 -27.46 -16.59 -10.50
CA LEU A 414 -28.01 -16.60 -11.86
C LEU A 414 -28.02 -15.20 -12.48
N VAL A 415 -28.43 -14.16 -11.74
CA VAL A 415 -28.46 -12.80 -12.25
C VAL A 415 -27.08 -12.20 -12.41
N ASP A 416 -26.10 -12.59 -11.59
CA ASP A 416 -24.70 -12.16 -11.69
C ASP A 416 -23.98 -12.65 -12.96
N LEU A 417 -24.50 -13.70 -13.61
CA LEU A 417 -23.98 -14.19 -14.88
C LEU A 417 -24.36 -13.29 -16.07
N ILE A 418 -25.47 -12.53 -16.00
CA ILE A 418 -25.92 -11.66 -17.08
C ILE A 418 -24.91 -10.52 -17.34
N PRO A 419 -24.45 -9.73 -16.33
CA PRO A 419 -23.39 -8.71 -16.51
C PRO A 419 -21.99 -9.31 -16.59
N ARG A 420 -21.90 -10.64 -16.67
CA ARG A 420 -20.63 -11.37 -16.72
C ARG A 420 -19.70 -10.96 -15.56
N TYR A 421 -20.21 -11.04 -14.32
CA TYR A 421 -19.34 -10.95 -13.14
C TYR A 421 -18.57 -12.23 -12.91
N TYR A 422 -19.08 -13.34 -13.43
CA TYR A 422 -18.48 -14.66 -13.47
C TYR A 422 -18.68 -15.29 -14.85
N ASP A 423 -17.77 -16.16 -15.28
CA ASP A 423 -17.93 -16.97 -16.47
C ASP A 423 -18.48 -18.36 -16.11
N VAL A 424 -19.43 -18.86 -16.89
CA VAL A 424 -20.02 -20.19 -16.69
C VAL A 424 -19.01 -21.28 -17.03
N GLN A 425 -19.08 -22.41 -16.30
CA GLN A 425 -18.24 -23.58 -16.55
C GLN A 425 -18.83 -24.46 -17.65
N GLU A 426 -20.17 -24.60 -17.70
CA GLU A 426 -20.86 -25.36 -18.72
C GLU A 426 -22.01 -24.54 -19.30
N GLY A 427 -22.33 -24.76 -20.58
CA GLY A 427 -23.35 -24.02 -21.29
C GLY A 427 -22.93 -22.60 -21.67
N GLU A 428 -23.90 -21.77 -21.99
CA GLU A 428 -23.67 -20.40 -22.47
C GLU A 428 -24.78 -19.45 -22.07
N VAL A 429 -24.43 -18.19 -21.84
CA VAL A 429 -25.35 -17.07 -21.66
C VAL A 429 -25.26 -16.20 -22.91
N LEU A 430 -26.41 -15.98 -23.55
CA LEU A 430 -26.50 -15.23 -24.80
C LEU A 430 -27.36 -13.99 -24.60
N ILE A 431 -26.98 -12.89 -25.24
CA ILE A 431 -27.82 -11.69 -25.42
C ILE A 431 -27.96 -11.45 -26.92
N ASP A 432 -29.18 -11.46 -27.40
CA ASP A 432 -29.51 -11.36 -28.83
C ASP A 432 -28.75 -12.40 -29.68
N GLY A 433 -28.61 -13.62 -29.15
CA GLY A 433 -27.89 -14.71 -29.82
C GLY A 433 -26.36 -14.61 -29.77
N ILE A 434 -25.79 -13.59 -29.13
CA ILE A 434 -24.33 -13.43 -28.97
C ILE A 434 -23.92 -13.88 -27.56
N ASN A 435 -22.93 -14.76 -27.46
CA ASN A 435 -22.42 -15.19 -26.16
C ASN A 435 -21.78 -14.00 -25.43
N VAL A 436 -22.12 -13.83 -24.15
CA VAL A 436 -21.59 -12.74 -23.31
C VAL A 436 -20.06 -12.76 -23.20
N LYS A 437 -19.43 -13.94 -23.43
CA LYS A 437 -17.97 -14.07 -23.48
C LYS A 437 -17.35 -13.39 -24.71
N ASP A 438 -18.11 -13.25 -25.79
CA ASP A 438 -17.67 -12.64 -27.05
C ASP A 438 -17.96 -11.14 -27.09
N LEU A 439 -18.80 -10.62 -26.18
CA LEU A 439 -19.13 -9.19 -26.11
C LEU A 439 -18.04 -8.38 -25.40
N GLY A 440 -17.90 -7.11 -25.81
CA GLY A 440 -17.13 -6.14 -25.04
C GLY A 440 -17.76 -5.96 -23.66
N ILE A 441 -16.97 -6.14 -22.60
CA ILE A 441 -17.48 -6.09 -21.21
C ILE A 441 -18.11 -4.72 -20.90
N HIS A 442 -17.52 -3.66 -21.40
CA HIS A 442 -18.07 -2.30 -21.24
C HIS A 442 -19.44 -2.17 -21.92
N ASP A 443 -19.54 -2.56 -23.19
CA ASP A 443 -20.78 -2.47 -23.98
C ASP A 443 -21.90 -3.33 -23.34
N LEU A 444 -21.57 -4.54 -22.92
CA LEU A 444 -22.48 -5.42 -22.19
C LEU A 444 -23.05 -4.75 -20.93
N ARG A 445 -22.17 -4.21 -20.08
CA ARG A 445 -22.57 -3.60 -18.80
C ARG A 445 -23.26 -2.26 -18.96
N GLN A 446 -23.05 -1.56 -20.07
CA GLN A 446 -23.80 -0.35 -20.40
C GLN A 446 -25.29 -0.65 -20.63
N LEU A 447 -25.64 -1.79 -21.20
CA LEU A 447 -27.02 -2.23 -21.44
C LEU A 447 -27.75 -2.67 -20.16
N ILE A 448 -27.05 -2.83 -19.03
CA ILE A 448 -27.59 -3.43 -17.81
C ILE A 448 -27.61 -2.39 -16.68
N GLY A 449 -28.75 -2.23 -16.03
CA GLY A 449 -28.89 -1.51 -14.76
C GLY A 449 -29.10 -2.49 -13.62
N ASN A 450 -28.49 -2.21 -12.47
CA ASN A 450 -28.60 -3.05 -11.30
C ASN A 450 -29.10 -2.24 -10.10
N VAL A 451 -30.14 -2.72 -9.43
CA VAL A 451 -30.64 -2.21 -8.15
C VAL A 451 -30.50 -3.32 -7.13
N ASN A 452 -29.49 -3.19 -6.26
CA ASN A 452 -29.15 -4.19 -5.26
C ASN A 452 -30.05 -4.09 -4.02
N GLN A 453 -30.11 -5.18 -3.25
CA GLN A 453 -30.78 -5.26 -1.96
C GLN A 453 -30.26 -4.18 -0.98
N GLU A 454 -28.97 -4.05 -0.83
CA GLU A 454 -28.32 -2.95 -0.12
C GLU A 454 -27.93 -1.84 -1.12
N ALA A 455 -28.56 -0.67 -0.98
CA ALA A 455 -28.19 0.50 -1.77
C ALA A 455 -26.79 0.98 -1.39
N ILE A 456 -25.80 0.69 -2.25
CA ILE A 456 -24.42 1.14 -2.06
C ILE A 456 -24.29 2.56 -2.61
N LEU A 457 -24.08 3.52 -1.70
CA LEU A 457 -23.85 4.93 -2.01
C LEU A 457 -22.43 5.32 -1.61
N PHE A 458 -21.86 6.27 -2.34
CA PHE A 458 -20.52 6.79 -2.10
C PHE A 458 -20.59 8.03 -1.19
N ASN A 459 -19.54 8.28 -0.45
CA ASN A 459 -19.38 9.49 0.37
C ASN A 459 -19.18 10.71 -0.54
N ASP A 460 -20.28 11.17 -1.12
CA ASP A 460 -20.33 12.27 -2.08
C ASP A 460 -21.72 12.95 -2.03
N SER A 461 -21.99 13.91 -2.89
CA SER A 461 -23.27 14.60 -3.02
C SER A 461 -24.37 13.67 -3.58
N PHE A 462 -25.65 14.07 -3.44
CA PHE A 462 -26.76 13.41 -4.15
C PHE A 462 -26.52 13.43 -5.66
N ARG A 463 -26.14 14.60 -6.21
CA ARG A 463 -25.83 14.79 -7.62
C ARG A 463 -24.87 13.71 -8.12
N ASN A 464 -23.70 13.59 -7.50
CA ASN A 464 -22.66 12.66 -7.91
C ASN A 464 -23.05 11.19 -7.69
N ASN A 465 -23.89 10.89 -6.70
CA ASN A 465 -24.41 9.56 -6.51
C ASN A 465 -25.46 9.17 -7.56
N ILE A 466 -26.33 10.09 -7.98
CA ILE A 466 -27.34 9.82 -9.02
C ILE A 466 -26.68 9.73 -10.39
N SER A 467 -25.76 10.64 -10.73
CA SER A 467 -25.05 10.64 -12.01
C SER A 467 -23.93 9.61 -12.11
N PHE A 468 -23.74 8.77 -11.09
CA PHE A 468 -22.67 7.77 -11.08
C PHE A 468 -22.75 6.81 -12.27
N GLY A 469 -21.76 6.86 -13.16
CA GLY A 469 -21.69 6.03 -14.37
C GLY A 469 -22.41 6.60 -15.59
N VAL A 470 -22.85 7.87 -15.54
CA VAL A 470 -23.37 8.63 -16.67
C VAL A 470 -22.54 9.89 -16.81
N ASP A 471 -21.70 9.94 -17.85
CA ASP A 471 -20.88 11.12 -18.15
C ASP A 471 -21.77 12.24 -18.74
N ASN A 472 -21.56 13.48 -18.29
CA ASN A 472 -22.24 14.68 -18.78
C ASN A 472 -23.76 14.72 -18.62
N ALA A 473 -24.32 14.07 -17.57
CA ALA A 473 -25.72 14.24 -17.23
C ALA A 473 -26.02 15.70 -16.87
N THR A 474 -27.09 16.23 -17.44
CA THR A 474 -27.57 17.58 -17.13
C THR A 474 -28.28 17.63 -15.77
N ASP A 475 -28.37 18.80 -15.18
CA ASP A 475 -29.10 18.99 -13.91
C ASP A 475 -30.58 18.63 -14.08
N ASP A 476 -31.21 18.97 -15.19
CA ASP A 476 -32.59 18.64 -15.50
C ASP A 476 -32.79 17.11 -15.56
N GLU A 477 -31.88 16.37 -16.17
CA GLU A 477 -31.97 14.89 -16.22
C GLU A 477 -31.79 14.25 -14.83
N ILE A 478 -30.90 14.80 -14.00
CA ILE A 478 -30.70 14.33 -12.63
C ILE A 478 -31.95 14.61 -11.78
N GLU A 479 -32.52 15.80 -11.89
CA GLU A 479 -33.77 16.15 -11.18
C GLU A 479 -34.93 15.28 -11.63
N GLU A 480 -35.12 15.07 -12.92
CA GLU A 480 -36.18 14.21 -13.44
C GLU A 480 -36.03 12.76 -12.96
N ALA A 481 -34.81 12.23 -12.97
CA ALA A 481 -34.55 10.90 -12.42
C ALA A 481 -34.89 10.83 -10.92
N ALA A 482 -34.58 11.88 -10.16
CA ALA A 482 -34.90 11.96 -8.74
C ALA A 482 -36.43 12.06 -8.52
N ARG A 483 -37.19 12.77 -9.37
CA ARG A 483 -38.65 12.86 -9.32
C ARG A 483 -39.28 11.51 -9.60
N ILE A 484 -38.87 10.83 -10.65
CA ILE A 484 -39.38 9.50 -11.01
C ILE A 484 -39.13 8.50 -9.88
N ALA A 485 -37.97 8.60 -9.20
CA ALA A 485 -37.57 7.76 -8.07
C ALA A 485 -38.21 8.17 -6.73
N ASN A 486 -39.13 9.14 -6.70
CA ASN A 486 -39.68 9.73 -5.47
C ASN A 486 -38.60 10.23 -4.49
N ALA A 487 -37.46 10.68 -5.02
CA ALA A 487 -36.33 11.16 -4.22
C ALA A 487 -36.25 12.70 -4.13
N TYR A 488 -36.85 13.42 -5.06
CA TYR A 488 -36.74 14.86 -5.22
C TYR A 488 -37.06 15.65 -3.94
N ASP A 489 -38.19 15.36 -3.30
CA ASP A 489 -38.68 16.17 -2.18
C ASP A 489 -37.75 16.14 -0.98
N PHE A 490 -37.20 14.98 -0.61
CA PHE A 490 -36.29 14.91 0.51
C PHE A 490 -34.88 15.42 0.14
N ILE A 491 -34.49 15.40 -1.13
CA ILE A 491 -33.26 16.00 -1.62
C ILE A 491 -33.37 17.52 -1.49
N MET A 492 -34.43 18.13 -1.99
CA MET A 492 -34.70 19.57 -1.90
C MET A 492 -34.88 20.05 -0.45
N ALA A 493 -35.31 19.20 0.46
CA ALA A 493 -35.42 19.52 1.88
C ALA A 493 -34.07 19.44 2.62
N SER A 494 -32.99 19.01 1.97
CA SER A 494 -31.66 18.94 2.57
C SER A 494 -30.91 20.29 2.46
N GLU A 495 -29.90 20.49 3.30
CA GLU A 495 -29.22 21.79 3.54
C GLU A 495 -28.65 22.44 2.25
N ALA A 496 -28.08 21.64 1.37
CA ALA A 496 -27.50 22.08 0.08
C ALA A 496 -28.15 21.34 -1.12
N GLU A 497 -29.40 20.91 -0.98
CA GLU A 497 -30.18 20.25 -2.04
C GLU A 497 -29.38 19.10 -2.68
N PHE A 498 -29.24 19.07 -4.02
CA PHE A 498 -28.50 18.05 -4.75
C PHE A 498 -26.99 18.02 -4.42
N ASP A 499 -26.43 19.08 -3.90
CA ASP A 499 -25.00 19.17 -3.53
C ASP A 499 -24.74 18.76 -2.08
N THR A 500 -25.78 18.37 -1.33
CA THR A 500 -25.64 17.84 0.03
C THR A 500 -24.86 16.53 0.02
N ASN A 501 -23.76 16.48 0.81
CA ASN A 501 -23.00 15.25 1.04
C ASN A 501 -23.77 14.29 1.95
N ILE A 502 -24.00 13.07 1.48
CA ILE A 502 -24.81 12.05 2.13
C ILE A 502 -24.06 11.20 3.17
N GLY A 503 -22.77 11.46 3.35
CA GLY A 503 -21.92 10.75 4.31
C GLY A 503 -21.45 9.37 3.82
N ASP A 504 -20.67 8.71 4.67
CA ASP A 504 -20.13 7.39 4.35
C ASP A 504 -21.27 6.38 4.18
N ARG A 505 -21.30 5.71 3.00
CA ARG A 505 -22.35 4.75 2.59
C ARG A 505 -23.77 5.30 2.71
N GLY A 506 -23.95 6.62 2.59
CA GLY A 506 -25.26 7.24 2.77
C GLY A 506 -25.75 7.17 4.23
N GLY A 507 -24.86 7.19 5.21
CA GLY A 507 -25.17 7.02 6.64
C GLY A 507 -26.07 8.09 7.23
N ARG A 508 -26.28 9.22 6.53
CA ARG A 508 -27.21 10.29 6.89
C ARG A 508 -28.64 10.05 6.40
N LEU A 509 -28.85 9.01 5.58
CA LEU A 509 -30.13 8.71 4.96
C LEU A 509 -30.82 7.51 5.61
N SER A 510 -32.17 7.50 5.60
CA SER A 510 -32.95 6.31 5.93
C SER A 510 -32.72 5.20 4.88
N GLY A 511 -33.08 3.96 5.21
CA GLY A 511 -33.02 2.83 4.27
C GLY A 511 -33.77 3.11 2.97
N GLY A 512 -35.01 3.61 3.08
CA GLY A 512 -35.85 3.95 1.92
C GLY A 512 -35.29 5.12 1.10
N GLN A 513 -34.69 6.11 1.74
CA GLN A 513 -34.04 7.21 1.03
C GLN A 513 -32.81 6.73 0.24
N ARG A 514 -31.95 5.89 0.85
CA ARG A 514 -30.81 5.28 0.13
C ARG A 514 -31.29 4.49 -1.10
N GLN A 515 -32.35 3.70 -0.94
CA GLN A 515 -32.90 2.89 -2.03
C GLN A 515 -33.39 3.77 -3.17
N ARG A 516 -34.15 4.84 -2.87
CA ARG A 516 -34.66 5.78 -3.87
C ARG A 516 -33.54 6.51 -4.63
N VAL A 517 -32.42 6.87 -3.98
CA VAL A 517 -31.25 7.41 -4.66
C VAL A 517 -30.62 6.36 -5.59
N SER A 518 -30.54 5.09 -5.17
CA SER A 518 -30.06 3.99 -6.02
C SER A 518 -30.97 3.75 -7.24
N ILE A 519 -32.28 3.87 -7.06
CA ILE A 519 -33.25 3.79 -8.16
C ILE A 519 -33.12 4.98 -9.11
N ALA A 520 -32.93 6.23 -8.59
CA ALA A 520 -32.68 7.41 -9.42
C ALA A 520 -31.44 7.22 -10.29
N ARG A 521 -30.36 6.64 -9.75
CA ARG A 521 -29.15 6.25 -10.52
C ARG A 521 -29.47 5.30 -11.68
N ALA A 522 -30.31 4.30 -11.44
CA ALA A 522 -30.73 3.35 -12.47
C ALA A 522 -31.63 3.99 -13.51
N ILE A 523 -32.51 4.92 -13.11
CA ILE A 523 -33.40 5.68 -14.01
C ILE A 523 -32.57 6.56 -14.94
N LEU A 524 -31.60 7.33 -14.39
CA LEU A 524 -30.76 8.22 -15.16
C LEU A 524 -29.92 7.46 -16.19
N LYS A 525 -29.38 6.30 -15.83
CA LYS A 525 -28.63 5.43 -16.75
C LYS A 525 -29.49 4.90 -17.90
N ASN A 526 -30.79 4.77 -17.70
CA ASN A 526 -31.79 4.31 -18.67
C ASN A 526 -31.42 3.01 -19.43
N PRO A 527 -31.05 1.93 -18.77
CA PRO A 527 -30.63 0.68 -19.42
C PRO A 527 -31.82 -0.11 -19.94
N PRO A 528 -31.72 -0.83 -21.10
CA PRO A 528 -32.77 -1.70 -21.61
C PRO A 528 -32.98 -2.99 -20.79
N ILE A 529 -31.98 -3.44 -20.05
CA ILE A 529 -32.03 -4.62 -19.18
C ILE A 529 -31.88 -4.16 -17.73
N LEU A 530 -32.77 -4.62 -16.85
CA LEU A 530 -32.79 -4.27 -15.44
C LEU A 530 -32.68 -5.55 -14.58
N ILE A 531 -31.76 -5.51 -13.62
CA ILE A 531 -31.63 -6.54 -12.58
C ILE A 531 -32.06 -5.92 -11.26
N LEU A 532 -33.03 -6.54 -10.58
CA LEU A 532 -33.54 -6.11 -9.28
C LEU A 532 -33.27 -7.21 -8.26
N ASP A 533 -32.50 -6.90 -7.22
CA ASP A 533 -32.25 -7.81 -6.10
C ASP A 533 -32.93 -7.23 -4.85
N GLU A 534 -34.06 -7.81 -4.43
CA GLU A 534 -34.82 -7.55 -3.19
C GLU A 534 -34.80 -6.09 -2.67
N ALA A 535 -35.16 -5.14 -3.51
CA ALA A 535 -35.00 -3.69 -3.24
C ALA A 535 -35.86 -3.12 -2.09
N THR A 536 -36.68 -3.92 -1.38
CA THR A 536 -37.65 -3.42 -0.38
C THR A 536 -37.57 -4.08 0.99
N SER A 537 -36.59 -4.95 1.25
CA SER A 537 -36.45 -5.57 2.56
C SER A 537 -36.06 -4.55 3.66
N ALA A 538 -36.76 -4.67 4.82
CA ALA A 538 -36.50 -3.85 6.02
C ALA A 538 -36.84 -2.34 5.92
N LEU A 539 -37.83 -1.96 5.09
CA LEU A 539 -38.36 -0.59 5.01
C LEU A 539 -39.67 -0.45 5.84
N ASP A 540 -39.91 0.75 6.32
CA ASP A 540 -41.21 1.14 6.86
C ASP A 540 -42.28 1.19 5.74
N THR A 541 -43.56 1.04 6.08
CA THR A 541 -44.66 0.89 5.12
C THR A 541 -44.74 2.06 4.12
N GLU A 542 -44.48 3.30 4.56
CA GLU A 542 -44.55 4.47 3.67
C GLU A 542 -43.36 4.49 2.70
N SER A 543 -42.14 4.31 3.21
CA SER A 543 -40.93 4.19 2.38
C SER A 543 -41.02 3.03 1.39
N GLU A 544 -41.58 1.89 1.81
CA GLU A 544 -41.81 0.74 0.95
C GLU A 544 -42.71 1.07 -0.22
N ARG A 545 -43.87 1.72 0.03
CA ARG A 545 -44.78 2.13 -1.03
C ARG A 545 -44.12 3.05 -2.05
N LEU A 546 -43.35 4.05 -1.59
CA LEU A 546 -42.64 4.98 -2.46
C LEU A 546 -41.55 4.30 -3.29
N VAL A 547 -40.81 3.33 -2.71
CA VAL A 547 -39.82 2.53 -3.42
C VAL A 547 -40.49 1.62 -4.45
N GLN A 548 -41.58 0.95 -4.07
CA GLN A 548 -42.33 0.08 -4.98
C GLN A 548 -42.87 0.84 -6.19
N ASP A 549 -43.49 2.01 -5.99
CA ASP A 549 -43.96 2.88 -7.06
C ASP A 549 -42.84 3.32 -8.01
N ALA A 550 -41.69 3.68 -7.46
CA ALA A 550 -40.51 4.01 -8.25
C ALA A 550 -39.98 2.81 -9.08
N LEU A 551 -39.96 1.61 -8.48
CA LEU A 551 -39.56 0.38 -9.19
C LEU A 551 -40.55 0.03 -10.31
N GLU A 552 -41.86 0.13 -10.09
CA GLU A 552 -42.89 -0.13 -11.11
C GLU A 552 -42.75 0.81 -12.31
N ARG A 553 -42.48 2.10 -12.06
CA ARG A 553 -42.17 3.08 -13.13
C ARG A 553 -40.92 2.70 -13.89
N LEU A 554 -39.88 2.29 -13.17
CA LEU A 554 -38.62 1.88 -13.76
C LEU A 554 -38.74 0.61 -14.63
N MET A 555 -39.62 -0.34 -14.25
CA MET A 555 -39.79 -1.63 -14.95
C MET A 555 -40.64 -1.53 -16.23
N LYS A 556 -41.56 -0.59 -16.33
CA LYS A 556 -42.65 -0.54 -17.37
C LYS A 556 -42.16 -0.67 -18.82
N THR A 557 -40.94 -0.23 -19.14
CA THR A 557 -40.42 -0.20 -20.52
C THR A 557 -39.15 -1.03 -20.70
N ARG A 558 -38.81 -1.85 -19.73
CA ARG A 558 -37.50 -2.55 -19.68
C ARG A 558 -37.70 -4.06 -19.54
N THR A 559 -36.67 -4.79 -19.99
CA THR A 559 -36.60 -6.21 -19.71
C THR A 559 -36.05 -6.40 -18.31
N THR A 560 -36.81 -7.01 -17.42
CA THR A 560 -36.48 -7.06 -16.00
C THR A 560 -36.31 -8.49 -15.52
N VAL A 561 -35.19 -8.72 -14.77
CA VAL A 561 -34.99 -9.94 -13.98
C VAL A 561 -35.02 -9.54 -12.51
N ALA A 562 -36.06 -9.95 -11.79
CA ALA A 562 -36.23 -9.60 -10.40
C ALA A 562 -36.04 -10.83 -9.48
N ILE A 563 -35.12 -10.71 -8.51
CA ILE A 563 -35.10 -11.65 -7.38
C ILE A 563 -36.18 -11.21 -6.41
N ALA A 564 -37.27 -11.99 -6.37
CA ALA A 564 -38.46 -11.58 -5.66
C ALA A 564 -38.59 -12.30 -4.31
N HIS A 565 -38.64 -11.49 -3.26
CA HIS A 565 -38.98 -11.92 -1.90
C HIS A 565 -40.34 -11.41 -1.43
N ARG A 566 -41.02 -10.58 -2.25
CA ARG A 566 -42.34 -10.01 -1.93
C ARG A 566 -43.35 -10.32 -2.99
N LEU A 567 -44.58 -10.59 -2.49
CA LEU A 567 -45.71 -10.98 -3.32
C LEU A 567 -46.05 -9.93 -4.40
N SER A 568 -45.91 -8.63 -4.11
CA SER A 568 -46.23 -7.54 -5.05
C SER A 568 -45.35 -7.60 -6.30
N THR A 569 -44.06 -7.84 -6.16
CA THR A 569 -43.14 -7.97 -7.31
C THR A 569 -43.40 -9.25 -8.10
N ILE A 570 -43.86 -10.32 -7.43
CA ILE A 570 -44.13 -11.63 -8.03
C ILE A 570 -45.41 -11.60 -8.85
N LYS A 571 -46.47 -10.98 -8.31
CA LYS A 571 -47.80 -10.96 -8.97
C LYS A 571 -47.82 -10.30 -10.34
N ASN A 572 -46.99 -9.27 -10.53
CA ASN A 572 -46.94 -8.48 -11.75
C ASN A 572 -45.91 -8.98 -12.76
N ALA A 573 -45.20 -10.08 -12.48
CA ALA A 573 -44.23 -10.67 -13.41
C ALA A 573 -44.97 -11.42 -14.55
N ASP A 574 -44.43 -11.31 -15.76
CA ASP A 574 -44.91 -12.07 -16.93
C ASP A 574 -44.70 -13.56 -16.76
N GLU A 575 -43.60 -13.94 -16.10
CA GLU A 575 -43.29 -15.33 -15.78
C GLU A 575 -42.51 -15.41 -14.44
N ILE A 576 -42.79 -16.42 -13.67
CA ILE A 576 -42.13 -16.76 -12.42
C ILE A 576 -41.33 -18.04 -12.64
N CYS A 577 -40.05 -18.01 -12.25
CA CYS A 577 -39.18 -19.18 -12.26
C CYS A 577 -38.81 -19.55 -10.82
N VAL A 578 -39.18 -20.75 -10.39
CA VAL A 578 -38.85 -21.28 -9.06
C VAL A 578 -37.51 -22.01 -9.12
N ILE A 579 -36.54 -21.53 -8.33
CA ILE A 579 -35.22 -22.16 -8.26
C ILE A 579 -35.11 -22.96 -6.96
N HIS A 580 -34.83 -24.25 -7.10
CA HIS A 580 -34.58 -25.17 -5.99
C HIS A 580 -33.31 -25.99 -6.26
N GLU A 581 -32.38 -26.01 -5.31
CA GLU A 581 -31.07 -26.71 -5.40
C GLU A 581 -30.32 -26.45 -6.71
N GLY A 582 -30.36 -25.21 -7.19
CA GLY A 582 -29.65 -24.78 -8.38
C GLY A 582 -30.30 -25.15 -9.71
N ARG A 583 -31.57 -25.59 -9.70
CA ARG A 583 -32.35 -25.94 -10.90
C ARG A 583 -33.65 -25.14 -10.96
N ILE A 584 -34.14 -24.84 -12.15
CA ILE A 584 -35.51 -24.33 -12.34
C ILE A 584 -36.44 -25.51 -12.28
N VAL A 585 -37.29 -25.56 -11.23
CA VAL A 585 -38.21 -26.69 -10.98
C VAL A 585 -39.63 -26.39 -11.42
N GLU A 586 -40.07 -25.10 -11.41
CA GLU A 586 -41.41 -24.68 -11.81
C GLU A 586 -41.30 -23.37 -12.62
N ARG A 587 -42.16 -23.22 -13.62
CA ARG A 587 -42.30 -22.00 -14.44
C ARG A 587 -43.77 -21.75 -14.77
N GLY A 588 -44.20 -20.50 -14.75
CA GLY A 588 -45.55 -20.09 -15.09
C GLY A 588 -45.93 -18.72 -14.55
N THR A 589 -47.17 -18.34 -14.73
CA THR A 589 -47.74 -17.12 -14.11
C THR A 589 -48.07 -17.36 -12.63
N HIS A 590 -48.33 -16.30 -11.89
CA HIS A 590 -48.76 -16.39 -10.49
C HIS A 590 -49.97 -17.32 -10.31
N GLU A 591 -51.00 -17.19 -11.18
CA GLU A 591 -52.21 -18.00 -11.12
C GLU A 591 -51.97 -19.46 -11.47
N ASP A 592 -51.17 -19.72 -12.52
CA ASP A 592 -50.82 -21.11 -12.93
C ASP A 592 -50.11 -21.85 -11.79
N LEU A 593 -49.11 -21.21 -11.16
CA LEU A 593 -48.30 -21.84 -10.13
C LEU A 593 -49.04 -22.01 -8.80
N LEU A 594 -50.03 -21.18 -8.49
CA LEU A 594 -50.87 -21.37 -7.31
C LEU A 594 -51.81 -22.60 -7.45
N ASN A 595 -52.19 -22.93 -8.68
CA ASN A 595 -53.03 -24.11 -8.96
C ASN A 595 -52.23 -25.43 -8.89
N ILE A 596 -50.91 -25.37 -8.90
CA ILE A 596 -50.04 -26.52 -8.76
C ILE A 596 -49.65 -26.68 -7.28
N ASP A 597 -49.81 -27.89 -6.70
CA ASP A 597 -49.34 -28.16 -5.34
C ASP A 597 -47.81 -28.39 -5.32
N GLY A 598 -47.07 -27.31 -5.62
CA GLY A 598 -45.65 -27.32 -5.84
C GLY A 598 -44.84 -26.49 -4.84
N TYR A 599 -43.60 -26.21 -5.21
CA TYR A 599 -42.69 -25.38 -4.41
C TYR A 599 -43.13 -23.93 -4.30
N TYR A 600 -43.71 -23.36 -5.39
CA TYR A 600 -44.20 -21.99 -5.39
C TYR A 600 -45.35 -21.80 -4.39
N LYS A 601 -46.36 -22.67 -4.39
CA LYS A 601 -47.48 -22.58 -3.46
C LYS A 601 -47.00 -22.69 -2.01
N LYS A 602 -46.08 -23.58 -1.70
CA LYS A 602 -45.50 -23.71 -0.36
C LYS A 602 -44.77 -22.42 0.07
N LEU A 603 -43.98 -21.79 -0.82
CA LEU A 603 -43.31 -20.52 -0.54
C LEU A 603 -44.30 -19.36 -0.35
N HIS A 604 -45.34 -19.32 -1.16
CA HIS A 604 -46.42 -18.33 -1.08
C HIS A 604 -47.15 -18.44 0.26
N ASP A 605 -47.58 -19.64 0.67
CA ASP A 605 -48.31 -19.88 1.91
C ASP A 605 -47.49 -19.51 3.15
N MET A 606 -46.15 -19.77 3.12
CA MET A 606 -45.24 -19.35 4.19
C MET A 606 -45.08 -17.83 4.30
N GLN A 607 -45.37 -17.06 3.24
CA GLN A 607 -45.24 -15.59 3.26
C GLN A 607 -46.55 -14.89 3.65
N GLN A 608 -47.69 -15.60 3.68
CA GLN A 608 -48.96 -15.06 4.12
C GLN A 608 -49.21 -15.22 5.63
N VAL A 609 -48.39 -16.01 6.32
CA VAL A 609 -48.42 -16.19 7.78
C VAL A 609 -47.41 -15.21 8.42
#